data_0afb400291731e9acaac7b6efc5685b1
#
_entry.id   0afb400291731e9acaac7b6efc5685b1
#
_cell.length_a   1.000
_cell.length_b   1.000
_cell.length_c   1.000
_cell.angle_alpha   90.00
_cell.angle_beta   90.00
_cell.angle_gamma   90.00
#
_symmetry.space_group_name_H-M   'P 1'
#
loop_
_entity.id
_entity.type
_entity.pdbx_description
1 polymer ?
#
loop_
_entity_poly.entity_id
_entity_poly.type
_entity_poly.pdbx_seq_one_letter_code
_entity_poly.pdbx_strand_id
1 'polypeptide(L)'
;REAVRSLDKIGEVYGHQFHKVERLVGGCCIDAYGVPIQPETLELCRECDAILFGAAGGPKWDHLPRAQRPESGLAALRRGFNLFCNLRPAKLYPDLRENSPLNNEVLDRGLDLLLVRDLIGGIYFGEKGTREGARGREGYDVECYSEFEVERVARHAFRLAQGRRKSVTSIDKSNALESSRLWRETVARVAQDYPDVQLTNLLVDKAA
;
A
#
# COMPACT_ATOMS: atom_id res chain seq x y z
N ARG A 1 -14.51 10.25 -10.63
CA ARG A 1 -15.33 10.42 -11.85
C ARG A 1 -14.54 9.93 -13.09
N GLU A 2 -13.32 10.42 -13.34
CA GLU A 2 -12.54 10.04 -14.54
C GLU A 2 -12.22 8.54 -14.60
N ALA A 3 -11.87 7.91 -13.49
CA ALA A 3 -11.64 6.46 -13.43
C ALA A 3 -12.91 5.65 -13.82
N VAL A 4 -14.09 6.11 -13.43
CA VAL A 4 -15.37 5.47 -13.83
C VAL A 4 -15.59 5.63 -15.33
N ARG A 5 -15.34 6.82 -15.90
CA ARG A 5 -15.43 7.04 -17.36
C ARG A 5 -14.47 6.14 -18.13
N SER A 6 -13.24 5.96 -17.61
CA SER A 6 -12.27 5.03 -18.22
C SER A 6 -12.76 3.59 -18.16
N LEU A 7 -13.35 3.18 -17.04
CA LEU A 7 -13.94 1.85 -16.89
C LEU A 7 -15.10 1.62 -17.86
N ASP A 8 -15.98 2.63 -18.02
CA ASP A 8 -17.09 2.59 -18.97
C ASP A 8 -16.57 2.42 -20.41
N LYS A 9 -15.50 3.18 -20.75
CA LYS A 9 -14.89 3.08 -22.09
C LYS A 9 -14.27 1.71 -22.34
N ILE A 10 -13.63 1.11 -21.36
CA ILE A 10 -13.12 -0.27 -21.43
C ILE A 10 -14.28 -1.24 -21.63
N GLY A 11 -15.39 -1.07 -20.92
CA GLY A 11 -16.59 -1.88 -21.09
C GLY A 11 -17.13 -1.83 -22.54
N GLU A 12 -17.23 -0.63 -23.09
CA GLU A 12 -17.67 -0.44 -24.49
C GLU A 12 -16.73 -1.11 -25.49
N VAL A 13 -15.41 -0.92 -25.33
CA VAL A 13 -14.42 -1.40 -26.32
C VAL A 13 -14.24 -2.92 -26.27
N TYR A 14 -14.27 -3.50 -25.06
CA TYR A 14 -13.98 -4.92 -24.86
C TYR A 14 -15.21 -5.79 -24.54
N GLY A 15 -16.40 -5.21 -24.53
CA GLY A 15 -17.65 -5.95 -24.29
C GLY A 15 -17.85 -6.36 -22.84
N HIS A 16 -17.19 -5.68 -21.87
CA HIS A 16 -17.39 -5.94 -20.45
C HIS A 16 -18.61 -5.20 -19.90
N GLN A 17 -19.35 -5.84 -19.00
CA GLN A 17 -20.43 -5.22 -18.27
C GLN A 17 -20.02 -5.02 -16.81
N PHE A 18 -20.02 -3.75 -16.35
CA PHE A 18 -19.69 -3.39 -14.99
C PHE A 18 -20.95 -2.94 -14.24
N HIS A 19 -21.37 -3.72 -13.26
CA HIS A 19 -22.38 -3.28 -12.31
C HIS A 19 -21.71 -2.44 -11.20
N LYS A 20 -22.03 -1.14 -11.18
CA LYS A 20 -21.36 -0.17 -10.29
C LYS A 20 -22.32 0.30 -9.20
N VAL A 21 -21.88 0.22 -7.94
CA VAL A 21 -22.63 0.74 -6.79
C VAL A 21 -21.77 1.80 -6.10
N GLU A 22 -22.23 3.05 -6.09
CA GLU A 22 -21.52 4.16 -5.47
C GLU A 22 -21.82 4.24 -3.97
N ARG A 23 -20.77 4.45 -3.16
CA ARG A 23 -20.85 4.67 -1.71
C ARG A 23 -19.91 5.80 -1.28
N LEU A 24 -20.30 6.51 -0.23
CA LEU A 24 -19.49 7.56 0.36
C LEU A 24 -18.48 6.97 1.35
N VAL A 25 -17.21 7.37 1.25
CA VAL A 25 -16.14 7.01 2.18
C VAL A 25 -15.22 8.20 2.37
N GLY A 26 -14.65 8.35 3.57
CA GLY A 26 -13.76 9.46 3.90
C GLY A 26 -14.52 10.77 4.15
N GLY A 27 -13.98 11.90 3.70
CA GLY A 27 -14.50 13.22 4.00
C GLY A 27 -15.94 13.44 3.57
N CYS A 28 -16.33 12.96 2.39
CA CYS A 28 -17.72 13.07 1.93
C CYS A 28 -18.71 12.25 2.80
N CYS A 29 -18.27 11.14 3.34
CA CYS A 29 -19.07 10.34 4.28
C CYS A 29 -19.19 11.04 5.63
N ILE A 30 -18.11 11.68 6.10
CA ILE A 30 -18.14 12.50 7.33
C ILE A 30 -19.12 13.66 7.20
N ASP A 31 -19.10 14.36 6.07
CA ASP A 31 -20.01 15.48 5.82
C ASP A 31 -21.48 15.05 5.79
N ALA A 32 -21.76 13.86 5.25
CA ALA A 32 -23.13 13.37 5.12
C ALA A 32 -23.64 12.64 6.38
N TYR A 33 -22.78 11.91 7.09
CA TYR A 33 -23.19 10.96 8.13
C TYR A 33 -22.40 11.09 9.45
N GLY A 34 -21.43 11.99 9.53
CA GLY A 34 -20.58 12.18 10.72
C GLY A 34 -19.55 11.08 10.99
N VAL A 35 -19.41 10.09 10.09
CA VAL A 35 -18.48 8.96 10.21
C VAL A 35 -17.67 8.78 8.92
N PRO A 36 -16.41 8.31 9.00
CA PRO A 36 -15.55 8.17 7.81
C PRO A 36 -15.96 7.02 6.88
N ILE A 37 -16.75 6.06 7.36
CA ILE A 37 -17.34 4.97 6.59
C ILE A 37 -18.53 4.41 7.36
N GLN A 38 -19.60 4.05 6.66
CA GLN A 38 -20.76 3.39 7.25
C GLN A 38 -20.54 1.87 7.28
N PRO A 39 -21.03 1.14 8.33
CA PRO A 39 -20.95 -0.32 8.41
C PRO A 39 -21.56 -1.01 7.18
N GLU A 40 -22.68 -0.53 6.68
CA GLU A 40 -23.38 -1.06 5.50
C GLU A 40 -22.53 -0.97 4.23
N THR A 41 -21.65 0.02 4.15
CA THR A 41 -20.68 0.14 3.05
C THR A 41 -19.65 -0.99 3.08
N LEU A 42 -19.18 -1.37 4.29
CA LEU A 42 -18.25 -2.49 4.45
C LEU A 42 -18.92 -3.82 4.06
N GLU A 43 -20.17 -4.04 4.48
CA GLU A 43 -20.91 -5.26 4.12
C GLU A 43 -21.13 -5.36 2.60
N LEU A 44 -21.60 -4.29 1.97
CA LEU A 44 -21.77 -4.24 0.52
C LEU A 44 -20.46 -4.53 -0.23
N CYS A 45 -19.34 -3.96 0.23
CA CYS A 45 -18.05 -4.20 -0.38
C CYS A 45 -17.61 -5.68 -0.34
N ARG A 46 -18.14 -6.50 0.59
CA ARG A 46 -17.87 -7.96 0.64
C ARG A 46 -18.52 -8.72 -0.50
N GLU A 47 -19.60 -8.19 -1.04
CA GLU A 47 -20.36 -8.79 -2.15
C GLU A 47 -19.83 -8.36 -3.52
N CYS A 48 -18.87 -7.42 -3.57
CA CYS A 48 -18.31 -6.89 -4.80
C CYS A 48 -17.00 -7.58 -5.18
N ASP A 49 -16.78 -7.78 -6.48
CA ASP A 49 -15.52 -8.34 -7.02
C ASP A 49 -14.33 -7.40 -6.81
N ALA A 50 -14.57 -6.07 -6.81
CA ALA A 50 -13.52 -5.06 -6.66
C ALA A 50 -14.07 -3.75 -6.08
N ILE A 51 -13.18 -2.96 -5.47
CA ILE A 51 -13.48 -1.64 -4.93
C ILE A 51 -12.64 -0.61 -5.68
N LEU A 52 -13.31 0.28 -6.44
CA LEU A 52 -12.66 1.44 -7.04
C LEU A 52 -12.72 2.61 -6.06
N PHE A 53 -11.59 2.93 -5.44
CA PHE A 53 -11.49 3.94 -4.40
C PHE A 53 -10.88 5.24 -4.93
N GLY A 54 -11.48 6.38 -4.56
CA GLY A 54 -10.98 7.71 -4.90
C GLY A 54 -10.18 8.37 -3.78
N ALA A 55 -10.05 9.69 -3.82
CA ALA A 55 -9.42 10.48 -2.77
C ALA A 55 -10.28 10.48 -1.50
N ALA A 56 -9.66 10.22 -0.32
CA ALA A 56 -10.37 10.08 0.93
C ALA A 56 -10.60 11.40 1.67
N GLY A 57 -9.62 12.31 1.67
CA GLY A 57 -9.61 13.46 2.56
C GLY A 57 -9.00 14.72 1.97
N GLY A 58 -8.74 15.67 2.84
CA GLY A 58 -8.15 16.97 2.55
C GLY A 58 -8.11 17.85 3.80
N PRO A 59 -7.55 19.06 3.73
CA PRO A 59 -7.33 19.94 4.88
C PRO A 59 -8.58 20.27 5.70
N LYS A 60 -9.76 20.20 5.08
CA LYS A 60 -11.05 20.48 5.74
C LYS A 60 -11.26 19.68 7.03
N TRP A 61 -10.75 18.44 7.10
CA TRP A 61 -10.98 17.51 8.21
C TRP A 61 -9.77 17.32 9.14
N ASP A 62 -8.68 18.09 8.96
CA ASP A 62 -7.45 17.97 9.76
C ASP A 62 -7.66 18.28 11.26
N HIS A 63 -8.68 19.08 11.59
CA HIS A 63 -9.05 19.41 12.96
C HIS A 63 -9.72 18.27 13.73
N LEU A 64 -10.20 17.23 13.02
CA LEU A 64 -10.90 16.12 13.66
C LEU A 64 -9.92 15.19 14.41
N PRO A 65 -10.38 14.52 15.48
CA PRO A 65 -9.65 13.45 16.13
C PRO A 65 -9.26 12.36 15.12
N ARG A 66 -8.07 11.74 15.29
CA ARG A 66 -7.52 10.77 14.34
C ARG A 66 -8.50 9.67 13.92
N ALA A 67 -9.26 9.13 14.88
CA ALA A 67 -10.23 8.06 14.60
C ALA A 67 -11.41 8.52 13.71
N GLN A 68 -11.66 9.82 13.64
CA GLN A 68 -12.75 10.42 12.87
C GLN A 68 -12.27 11.05 11.55
N ARG A 69 -10.96 11.01 11.25
CA ARG A 69 -10.43 11.57 10.02
C ARG A 69 -10.78 10.71 8.80
N PRO A 70 -10.82 11.28 7.60
CA PRO A 70 -11.13 10.56 6.35
C PRO A 70 -10.31 9.30 6.12
N GLU A 71 -9.02 9.30 6.52
CA GLU A 71 -8.10 8.18 6.37
C GLU A 71 -8.54 6.95 7.18
N SER A 72 -9.33 7.14 8.24
CA SER A 72 -9.89 6.05 9.04
C SER A 72 -10.87 5.19 8.26
N GLY A 73 -11.58 5.76 7.26
CA GLY A 73 -12.43 5.01 6.33
C GLY A 73 -11.60 4.04 5.46
N LEU A 74 -10.48 4.50 4.92
CA LEU A 74 -9.56 3.64 4.16
C LEU A 74 -8.92 2.58 5.06
N ALA A 75 -8.54 2.95 6.30
CA ALA A 75 -7.99 1.99 7.26
C ALA A 75 -9.01 0.90 7.63
N ALA A 76 -10.29 1.26 7.75
CA ALA A 76 -11.38 0.30 8.00
C ALA A 76 -11.54 -0.70 6.83
N LEU A 77 -11.49 -0.23 5.57
CA LEU A 77 -11.49 -1.11 4.40
C LEU A 77 -10.28 -2.06 4.42
N ARG A 78 -9.07 -1.55 4.65
CA ARG A 78 -7.85 -2.38 4.69
C ARG A 78 -7.93 -3.48 5.74
N ARG A 79 -8.40 -3.16 6.95
CA ARG A 79 -8.59 -4.16 8.02
C ARG A 79 -9.72 -5.12 7.71
N GLY A 80 -10.88 -4.59 7.29
CA GLY A 80 -12.09 -5.38 7.04
C GLY A 80 -11.92 -6.44 5.97
N PHE A 81 -11.03 -6.19 4.99
CA PHE A 81 -10.71 -7.11 3.89
C PHE A 81 -9.33 -7.76 3.99
N ASN A 82 -8.60 -7.54 5.09
CA ASN A 82 -7.24 -8.04 5.26
C ASN A 82 -6.32 -7.71 4.07
N LEU A 83 -6.40 -6.46 3.59
CA LEU A 83 -5.60 -6.00 2.45
C LEU A 83 -4.16 -5.78 2.89
N PHE A 84 -3.37 -6.84 2.84
CA PHE A 84 -2.01 -6.85 3.37
C PHE A 84 -0.96 -6.26 2.41
N CYS A 85 -1.27 -6.17 1.12
CA CYS A 85 -0.28 -5.81 0.10
C CYS A 85 -0.77 -4.64 -0.75
N ASN A 86 0.10 -3.64 -0.95
CA ASN A 86 -0.11 -2.54 -1.86
C ASN A 86 0.86 -2.66 -3.05
N LEU A 87 0.32 -2.82 -4.23
CA LEU A 87 1.09 -2.88 -5.46
C LEU A 87 1.16 -1.49 -6.11
N ARG A 88 2.37 -0.97 -6.28
CA ARG A 88 2.60 0.35 -6.88
C ARG A 88 3.50 0.22 -8.10
N PRO A 89 2.94 0.11 -9.31
CA PRO A 89 3.73 0.14 -10.51
C PRO A 89 4.30 1.55 -10.73
N ALA A 90 5.60 1.63 -11.02
CA ALA A 90 6.28 2.83 -11.49
C ALA A 90 6.89 2.51 -12.85
N LYS A 91 6.24 2.95 -13.91
CA LYS A 91 6.64 2.72 -15.30
C LYS A 91 6.76 4.04 -16.03
N LEU A 92 7.87 4.23 -16.72
CA LEU A 92 8.03 5.34 -17.64
C LEU A 92 7.44 4.94 -18.99
N TYR A 93 6.47 5.70 -19.44
CA TYR A 93 5.94 5.61 -20.81
C TYR A 93 6.78 6.53 -21.71
N PRO A 94 7.16 6.09 -22.93
CA PRO A 94 8.00 6.89 -23.84
C PRO A 94 7.46 8.29 -24.08
N ASP A 95 6.16 8.44 -24.26
CA ASP A 95 5.48 9.71 -24.53
C ASP A 95 5.49 10.68 -23.33
N LEU A 96 5.83 10.19 -22.13
CA LEU A 96 5.90 10.98 -20.90
C LEU A 96 7.35 11.22 -20.44
N ARG A 97 8.34 10.85 -21.25
CA ARG A 97 9.76 10.94 -20.91
C ARG A 97 10.18 12.34 -20.49
N GLU A 98 9.74 13.35 -21.20
CA GLU A 98 10.10 14.76 -20.95
C GLU A 98 9.56 15.30 -19.62
N ASN A 99 8.52 14.66 -19.07
CA ASN A 99 7.94 15.04 -17.77
C ASN A 99 8.67 14.40 -16.58
N SER A 100 9.68 13.54 -16.82
CA SER A 100 10.41 12.86 -15.77
C SER A 100 11.54 13.75 -15.20
N PRO A 101 11.69 13.84 -13.88
CA PRO A 101 12.81 14.54 -13.24
C PRO A 101 14.13 13.76 -13.28
N LEU A 102 14.13 12.53 -13.78
CA LEU A 102 15.30 11.66 -13.83
C LEU A 102 16.22 12.09 -14.98
N ASN A 103 17.53 11.85 -14.80
CA ASN A 103 18.50 12.13 -15.86
C ASN A 103 18.34 11.15 -17.05
N ASN A 104 18.87 11.57 -18.22
CA ASN A 104 18.71 10.81 -19.45
C ASN A 104 19.35 9.43 -19.40
N GLU A 105 20.47 9.23 -18.69
CA GLU A 105 21.11 7.94 -18.53
C GLU A 105 20.18 6.89 -17.88
N VAL A 106 19.41 7.31 -16.86
CA VAL A 106 18.42 6.46 -16.20
C VAL A 106 17.24 6.21 -17.14
N LEU A 107 16.76 7.24 -17.82
CA LEU A 107 15.63 7.15 -18.73
C LEU A 107 15.91 6.25 -19.94
N ASP A 108 17.16 6.25 -20.45
CA ASP A 108 17.59 5.40 -21.59
C ASP A 108 17.57 3.92 -21.23
N ARG A 109 17.82 3.57 -19.96
CA ARG A 109 17.70 2.19 -19.45
C ARG A 109 16.24 1.73 -19.28
N GLY A 110 15.31 2.67 -19.36
CA GLY A 110 13.90 2.45 -19.07
C GLY A 110 13.63 2.32 -17.56
N LEU A 111 12.41 2.61 -17.18
CA LEU A 111 11.93 2.45 -15.81
C LEU A 111 10.68 1.58 -15.82
N ASP A 112 10.75 0.42 -15.18
CA ASP A 112 9.62 -0.47 -14.93
C ASP A 112 9.83 -1.19 -13.59
N LEU A 113 9.32 -0.59 -12.53
CA LEU A 113 9.37 -1.10 -11.16
C LEU A 113 7.98 -1.48 -10.68
N LEU A 114 7.90 -2.49 -9.84
CA LEU A 114 6.71 -2.79 -9.07
C LEU A 114 7.09 -2.81 -7.58
N LEU A 115 6.67 -1.78 -6.86
CA LEU A 115 6.84 -1.75 -5.41
C LEU A 115 5.73 -2.59 -4.77
N VAL A 116 6.14 -3.60 -4.03
CA VAL A 116 5.27 -4.47 -3.23
C VAL A 116 5.43 -4.05 -1.78
N ARG A 117 4.41 -3.36 -1.23
CA ARG A 117 4.47 -2.77 0.11
C ARG A 117 3.52 -3.49 1.05
N ASP A 118 4.01 -3.89 2.22
CA ASP A 118 3.11 -4.33 3.30
C ASP A 118 2.23 -3.17 3.79
N LEU A 119 0.97 -3.47 4.10
CA LEU A 119 -0.01 -2.45 4.47
C LEU A 119 -0.55 -2.55 5.89
N ILE A 120 -0.50 -3.72 6.52
CA ILE A 120 -1.19 -3.98 7.78
C ILE A 120 -0.27 -4.44 8.91
N GLY A 121 1.03 -4.56 8.64
CA GLY A 121 2.07 -4.74 9.65
C GLY A 121 2.79 -3.45 10.00
N GLY A 122 3.75 -3.56 10.90
CA GLY A 122 4.68 -2.51 11.27
C GLY A 122 4.08 -1.31 11.98
N ILE A 123 4.72 -0.17 11.80
CA ILE A 123 4.46 1.07 12.56
C ILE A 123 3.05 1.65 12.35
N TYR A 124 2.39 1.37 11.23
CA TYR A 124 1.06 1.94 10.94
C TYR A 124 -0.04 1.36 11.82
N PHE A 125 0.08 0.10 12.21
CA PHE A 125 -0.92 -0.62 12.99
C PHE A 125 -0.43 -1.09 14.36
N GLY A 126 0.85 -0.88 14.65
CA GLY A 126 1.45 -1.13 15.95
C GLY A 126 0.88 -0.22 17.05
N GLU A 127 1.21 -0.55 18.27
CA GLU A 127 0.89 0.27 19.45
C GLU A 127 1.46 1.68 19.28
N LYS A 128 0.72 2.68 19.68
CA LYS A 128 1.16 4.07 19.59
C LYS A 128 0.41 4.93 20.60
N GLY A 129 1.06 5.99 21.03
CA GLY A 129 0.44 6.89 21.99
C GLY A 129 1.32 8.06 22.36
N THR A 130 0.82 8.78 23.35
CA THR A 130 1.57 9.80 24.07
C THR A 130 1.52 9.50 25.56
N ARG A 131 2.60 9.78 26.28
CA ARG A 131 2.69 9.63 27.73
C ARG A 131 3.49 10.80 28.32
N GLU A 132 3.33 11.04 29.63
CA GLU A 132 4.20 11.94 30.36
C GLU A 132 5.46 11.19 30.76
N GLY A 133 6.60 11.69 30.31
CA GLY A 133 7.93 11.18 30.65
C GLY A 133 8.68 12.11 31.59
N ALA A 134 9.84 11.68 32.05
CA ALA A 134 10.68 12.47 32.99
C ALA A 134 11.18 13.80 32.37
N ARG A 135 11.16 13.94 31.06
CA ARG A 135 11.62 15.15 30.33
C ARG A 135 10.50 15.86 29.57
N GLY A 136 9.23 15.62 29.95
CA GLY A 136 8.05 16.13 29.28
C GLY A 136 7.31 15.08 28.46
N ARG A 137 6.34 15.52 27.69
CA ARG A 137 5.49 14.63 26.91
C ARG A 137 6.28 13.89 25.82
N GLU A 138 6.13 12.57 25.80
CA GLU A 138 6.72 11.66 24.83
C GLU A 138 5.64 11.12 23.89
N GLY A 139 5.94 11.10 22.57
CA GLY A 139 5.15 10.36 21.59
C GLY A 139 5.90 9.10 21.17
N TYR A 140 5.19 7.98 20.99
CA TYR A 140 5.79 6.72 20.55
C TYR A 140 4.93 5.99 19.55
N ASP A 141 5.59 5.26 18.64
CA ASP A 141 5.02 4.30 17.71
C ASP A 141 5.86 3.02 17.75
N VAL A 142 5.22 1.87 17.94
CA VAL A 142 5.89 0.57 17.96
C VAL A 142 5.84 -0.04 16.56
N GLU A 143 7.02 -0.34 16.00
CA GLU A 143 7.14 -1.12 14.78
C GLU A 143 7.28 -2.60 15.13
N CYS A 144 6.29 -3.39 14.73
CA CYS A 144 6.27 -4.83 14.98
C CYS A 144 5.82 -5.57 13.72
N TYR A 145 6.57 -6.60 13.34
CA TYR A 145 6.22 -7.56 12.29
C TYR A 145 6.27 -8.98 12.82
N SER A 146 5.32 -9.79 12.42
CA SER A 146 5.38 -11.24 12.59
C SER A 146 5.95 -11.91 11.34
N GLU A 147 6.54 -13.10 11.50
CA GLU A 147 6.98 -13.92 10.35
C GLU A 147 5.87 -14.14 9.33
N PHE A 148 4.65 -14.40 9.80
CA PHE A 148 3.48 -14.60 8.94
C PHE A 148 3.21 -13.39 8.04
N GLU A 149 3.29 -12.17 8.58
CA GLU A 149 3.06 -10.94 7.80
C GLU A 149 4.14 -10.74 6.74
N VAL A 150 5.38 -10.96 7.10
CA VAL A 150 6.51 -10.85 6.17
C VAL A 150 6.45 -11.95 5.10
N GLU A 151 6.19 -13.19 5.50
CA GLU A 151 6.13 -14.34 4.58
C GLU A 151 5.08 -14.14 3.48
N ARG A 152 3.85 -13.73 3.84
CA ARG A 152 2.77 -13.56 2.85
C ARG A 152 3.08 -12.47 1.82
N VAL A 153 3.66 -11.32 2.24
CA VAL A 153 4.03 -10.25 1.30
C VAL A 153 5.23 -10.65 0.46
N ALA A 154 6.21 -11.35 1.04
CA ALA A 154 7.36 -11.86 0.32
C ALA A 154 6.95 -12.88 -0.76
N ARG A 155 6.15 -13.89 -0.41
CA ARG A 155 5.61 -14.87 -1.37
C ARG A 155 4.87 -14.20 -2.53
N HIS A 156 4.09 -13.16 -2.22
CA HIS A 156 3.40 -12.40 -3.26
C HIS A 156 4.38 -11.67 -4.18
N ALA A 157 5.41 -11.03 -3.63
CA ALA A 157 6.46 -10.35 -4.40
C ALA A 157 7.23 -11.32 -5.31
N PHE A 158 7.62 -12.48 -4.82
CA PHE A 158 8.34 -13.50 -5.60
C PHE A 158 7.47 -14.06 -6.75
N ARG A 159 6.19 -14.35 -6.51
CA ARG A 159 5.26 -14.79 -7.59
C ARG A 159 5.11 -13.72 -8.68
N LEU A 160 4.98 -12.46 -8.29
CA LEU A 160 4.93 -11.36 -9.27
C LEU A 160 6.23 -11.22 -10.04
N ALA A 161 7.38 -11.42 -9.39
CA ALA A 161 8.70 -11.35 -10.03
C ALA A 161 8.90 -12.47 -11.05
N GLN A 162 8.34 -13.67 -10.85
CA GLN A 162 8.40 -14.78 -11.82
C GLN A 162 7.80 -14.42 -13.18
N GLY A 163 6.73 -13.62 -13.19
CA GLY A 163 6.10 -13.09 -14.41
C GLY A 163 6.78 -11.83 -14.98
N ARG A 164 7.88 -11.38 -14.37
CA ARG A 164 8.63 -10.17 -14.77
C ARG A 164 10.12 -10.53 -15.03
N ARG A 165 11.05 -9.71 -14.52
CA ARG A 165 12.52 -9.90 -14.75
C ARG A 165 13.18 -10.89 -13.77
N LYS A 166 12.41 -11.65 -13.01
CA LYS A 166 12.88 -12.63 -12.03
C LYS A 166 13.89 -12.04 -11.03
N SER A 167 13.61 -10.84 -10.55
CA SER A 167 14.46 -10.15 -9.58
C SER A 167 13.60 -9.46 -8.53
N VAL A 168 13.94 -9.67 -7.26
CA VAL A 168 13.34 -9.02 -6.08
C VAL A 168 14.45 -8.29 -5.33
N THR A 169 14.24 -7.02 -5.05
CA THR A 169 15.06 -6.23 -4.13
C THR A 169 14.28 -6.04 -2.83
N SER A 170 14.74 -6.66 -1.75
CA SER A 170 14.19 -6.47 -0.40
C SER A 170 14.87 -5.28 0.26
N ILE A 171 14.07 -4.32 0.71
CA ILE A 171 14.56 -3.09 1.34
C ILE A 171 14.18 -3.10 2.82
N ASP A 172 15.17 -2.89 3.68
CA ASP A 172 15.02 -2.96 5.14
C ASP A 172 15.99 -2.02 5.88
N LYS A 173 15.95 -2.04 7.21
CA LYS A 173 16.90 -1.35 8.11
C LYS A 173 17.52 -2.35 9.11
N SER A 174 17.91 -3.54 8.65
CA SER A 174 18.37 -4.65 9.48
C SER A 174 19.64 -4.38 10.29
N ASN A 175 20.43 -3.36 9.91
CA ASN A 175 21.59 -2.94 10.70
C ASN A 175 21.22 -2.19 12.00
N ALA A 176 19.95 -1.80 12.17
CA ALA A 176 19.51 -1.00 13.30
C ALA A 176 18.25 -1.55 14.00
N LEU A 177 17.34 -2.22 13.28
CA LEU A 177 16.01 -2.60 13.77
C LEU A 177 15.85 -4.13 13.81
N GLU A 178 15.33 -4.63 14.94
CA GLU A 178 15.01 -6.06 15.09
C GLU A 178 13.89 -6.51 14.16
N SER A 179 12.86 -5.69 13.96
CA SER A 179 11.79 -5.92 12.99
C SER A 179 12.32 -6.13 11.57
N SER A 180 13.34 -5.36 11.18
CA SER A 180 14.00 -5.48 9.89
C SER A 180 14.94 -6.68 9.79
N ARG A 181 15.51 -7.16 10.89
CA ARG A 181 16.27 -8.44 10.91
C ARG A 181 15.34 -9.61 10.67
N LEU A 182 14.23 -9.68 11.41
CA LEU A 182 13.18 -10.67 11.17
C LEU A 182 12.67 -10.63 9.73
N TRP A 183 12.46 -9.42 9.18
CA TRP A 183 12.07 -9.23 7.78
C TRP A 183 13.07 -9.88 6.83
N ARG A 184 14.35 -9.55 6.96
CA ARG A 184 15.43 -10.07 6.09
C ARG A 184 15.55 -11.57 6.16
N GLU A 185 15.52 -12.14 7.35
CA GLU A 185 15.61 -13.60 7.58
C GLU A 185 14.42 -14.33 6.95
N THR A 186 13.22 -13.82 7.17
CA THR A 186 11.99 -14.40 6.61
C THR A 186 11.96 -14.32 5.09
N VAL A 187 12.34 -13.16 4.50
CA VAL A 187 12.44 -13.00 3.04
C VAL A 187 13.47 -13.95 2.44
N ALA A 188 14.63 -14.11 3.09
CA ALA A 188 15.68 -15.05 2.64
C ALA A 188 15.21 -16.51 2.69
N ARG A 189 14.44 -16.88 3.72
CA ARG A 189 13.81 -18.21 3.81
C ARG A 189 12.82 -18.43 2.68
N VAL A 190 11.93 -17.48 2.43
CA VAL A 190 10.94 -17.56 1.33
C VAL A 190 11.62 -17.65 -0.04
N ALA A 191 12.74 -16.96 -0.24
CA ALA A 191 13.47 -16.99 -1.51
C ALA A 191 13.92 -18.41 -1.92
N GLN A 192 14.13 -19.32 -0.96
CA GLN A 192 14.51 -20.71 -1.23
C GLN A 192 13.43 -21.48 -2.01
N ASP A 193 12.15 -21.07 -1.89
CA ASP A 193 11.04 -21.66 -2.63
C ASP A 193 10.94 -21.11 -4.07
N TYR A 194 11.77 -20.12 -4.44
CA TYR A 194 11.77 -19.44 -5.74
C TYR A 194 13.18 -19.38 -6.34
N PRO A 195 13.82 -20.53 -6.62
CA PRO A 195 15.23 -20.60 -7.06
C PRO A 195 15.48 -19.91 -8.40
N ASP A 196 14.44 -19.65 -9.18
CA ASP A 196 14.47 -18.94 -10.45
C ASP A 196 14.39 -17.41 -10.32
N VAL A 197 14.26 -16.88 -9.09
CA VAL A 197 14.17 -15.44 -8.81
C VAL A 197 15.36 -14.98 -8.00
N GLN A 198 16.11 -14.02 -8.51
CA GLN A 198 17.24 -13.42 -7.81
C GLN A 198 16.77 -12.51 -6.68
N LEU A 199 17.26 -12.76 -5.45
CA LEU A 199 17.06 -11.87 -4.30
C LEU A 199 18.29 -10.98 -4.09
N THR A 200 18.06 -9.68 -3.94
CA THR A 200 19.05 -8.68 -3.47
C THR A 200 18.52 -8.00 -2.23
N ASN A 201 19.34 -7.90 -1.18
CA ASN A 201 18.99 -7.13 0.01
C ASN A 201 19.67 -5.75 -0.03
N LEU A 202 18.91 -4.70 0.30
CA LEU A 202 19.41 -3.34 0.29
C LEU A 202 18.94 -2.61 1.56
N LEU A 203 19.85 -1.91 2.22
CA LEU A 203 19.47 -1.01 3.30
C LEU A 203 18.72 0.20 2.73
N VAL A 204 17.70 0.67 3.42
CA VAL A 204 16.86 1.80 2.98
C VAL A 204 17.68 3.06 2.68
N ASP A 205 18.73 3.30 3.47
CA ASP A 205 19.64 4.45 3.27
C ASP A 205 20.37 4.44 1.91
N LYS A 206 20.53 3.26 1.31
CA LYS A 206 21.15 3.09 0.01
C LYS A 206 20.12 3.01 -1.12
N ALA A 207 18.87 2.72 -0.77
CA ALA A 207 17.79 2.54 -1.73
C ALA A 207 17.09 3.86 -2.09
N ALA A 208 17.27 4.90 -1.27
CA ALA A 208 16.66 6.22 -1.41
C ALA A 208 17.42 7.14 -2.39
#